data_217477e512729bbdb290d38fbb81bd9b
#
_entry.id   217477e512729bbdb290d38fbb81bd9b
#
_cell.length_a   1.000
_cell.length_b   1.000
_cell.length_c   1.000
_cell.angle_alpha   90.00
_cell.angle_beta   90.00
_cell.angle_gamma   90.00
#
_symmetry.space_group_name_H-M   'P 1'
#
loop_
_entity.id
_entity.type
_entity.pdbx_description
1 polymer ?
#
loop_
_entity_poly.entity_id
_entity_poly.type
_entity_poly.pdbx_seq_one_letter_code
_entity_poly.pdbx_strand_id
1 'polypeptide(L)'
;MNSSGCLGLPLNVVFFHMKVYRDVAYIQKRKRIATLSSIFGVALLGAAFWLASAAGQSGILIAYIPLLAGTIIFHLGMQQVGKWNRAQRNDVILDMLLKDLGDRYALVHYAKLGKRTVEHSLVYPGGVLVIVVRDLPGGVAYQDGRWRKIGQGITRFFGMGGAFLGNPTSDADADVAALNDALSEFDGKKNADAVIAFLNPRVKLEISEPDYPVTNGDGLKPYIASLQLVSELRTSDRQRIVDALIQQGTFQVPQAAPKPRPVKRRVA
;
A
#
# COMPACT_ATOMS: atom_id res chain seq x y z
N MET A 1 1.67 -27.35 59.28
CA MET A 1 2.65 -27.11 58.21
C MET A 1 1.90 -26.46 57.06
N ASN A 2 2.10 -25.16 56.93
CA ASN A 2 1.40 -24.30 55.93
C ASN A 2 2.01 -24.44 54.55
N SER A 3 1.21 -24.78 53.55
CA SER A 3 1.56 -24.65 52.16
C SER A 3 0.88 -23.41 51.60
N SER A 4 1.67 -22.36 51.46
CA SER A 4 1.28 -21.08 50.86
C SER A 4 1.05 -21.25 49.35
N GLY A 5 -0.22 -21.19 48.91
CA GLY A 5 -0.58 -21.14 47.53
C GLY A 5 -0.21 -19.77 46.94
N CYS A 6 0.74 -19.72 46.01
CA CYS A 6 0.98 -18.55 45.15
C CYS A 6 -0.21 -18.34 44.26
N LEU A 7 -1.02 -17.33 44.54
CA LEU A 7 -2.00 -16.77 43.58
C LEU A 7 -1.23 -16.11 42.46
N GLY A 8 -1.13 -16.81 41.33
CA GLY A 8 -0.73 -16.21 40.05
C GLY A 8 -1.77 -15.19 39.60
N LEU A 9 -1.48 -13.90 39.75
CA LEU A 9 -2.25 -12.83 39.14
C LEU A 9 -2.21 -13.01 37.60
N PRO A 10 -3.36 -12.99 36.92
CA PRO A 10 -3.33 -12.98 35.46
C PRO A 10 -2.69 -11.67 35.03
N LEU A 11 -1.51 -11.73 34.42
CA LEU A 11 -0.93 -10.64 33.66
C LEU A 11 -1.92 -10.29 32.53
N ASN A 12 -2.71 -9.24 32.76
CA ASN A 12 -3.46 -8.60 31.68
C ASN A 12 -2.44 -7.99 30.71
N VAL A 13 -1.99 -8.78 29.74
CA VAL A 13 -1.18 -8.30 28.63
C VAL A 13 -2.10 -7.42 27.78
N VAL A 14 -2.04 -6.13 28.03
CA VAL A 14 -2.70 -5.14 27.15
C VAL A 14 -1.91 -5.14 25.86
N PHE A 15 -2.41 -5.81 24.84
CA PHE A 15 -1.86 -5.73 23.50
C PHE A 15 -2.15 -4.35 22.95
N PHE A 16 -1.17 -3.46 22.98
CA PHE A 16 -1.22 -2.19 22.28
C PHE A 16 -1.03 -2.47 20.79
N HIS A 17 -2.09 -2.27 20.01
CA HIS A 17 -2.04 -2.40 18.57
C HIS A 17 -1.66 -1.07 17.92
N MET A 18 -0.86 -1.14 16.85
CA MET A 18 -0.56 0.00 16.01
C MET A 18 -1.84 0.69 15.53
N LYS A 19 -1.85 2.02 15.52
CA LYS A 19 -2.97 2.80 14.97
C LYS A 19 -2.92 2.79 13.44
N VAL A 20 -4.05 2.46 12.80
CA VAL A 20 -4.16 2.43 11.33
C VAL A 20 -5.22 3.43 10.88
N TYR A 21 -4.84 4.34 10.01
CA TYR A 21 -5.72 5.33 9.39
C TYR A 21 -5.82 5.03 7.89
N ARG A 22 -7.04 4.99 7.34
CA ARG A 22 -7.26 4.61 5.94
C ARG A 22 -8.30 5.51 5.28
N ASP A 23 -7.98 6.09 4.12
CA ASP A 23 -8.96 6.81 3.30
C ASP A 23 -9.84 5.82 2.52
N VAL A 24 -11.00 5.53 3.08
CA VAL A 24 -11.96 4.58 2.50
C VAL A 24 -12.64 5.17 1.26
N ALA A 25 -12.88 6.48 1.24
CA ALA A 25 -13.51 7.14 0.11
C ALA A 25 -12.60 7.08 -1.13
N TYR A 26 -11.29 7.27 -0.94
CA TYR A 26 -10.31 7.09 -2.01
C TYR A 26 -10.33 5.68 -2.59
N ILE A 27 -10.32 4.65 -1.72
CA ILE A 27 -10.37 3.25 -2.15
C ILE A 27 -11.65 2.97 -2.96
N GLN A 28 -12.81 3.40 -2.46
CA GLN A 28 -14.09 3.20 -3.14
C GLN A 28 -14.12 3.90 -4.50
N LYS A 29 -13.60 5.13 -4.58
CA LYS A 29 -13.47 5.86 -5.84
C LYS A 29 -12.60 5.09 -6.84
N ARG A 30 -11.43 4.60 -6.41
CA ARG A 30 -10.52 3.81 -7.26
C ARG A 30 -11.15 2.50 -7.74
N LYS A 31 -11.88 1.78 -6.86
CA LYS A 31 -12.64 0.59 -7.24
C LYS A 31 -13.68 0.88 -8.33
N ARG A 32 -14.45 1.95 -8.16
CA ARG A 32 -15.45 2.36 -9.15
C ARG A 32 -14.82 2.68 -10.50
N ILE A 33 -13.75 3.47 -10.51
CA ILE A 33 -13.02 3.82 -11.75
C ILE A 33 -12.49 2.54 -12.42
N ALA A 34 -11.90 1.61 -11.69
CA ALA A 34 -11.39 0.36 -12.21
C ALA A 34 -12.50 -0.49 -12.87
N THR A 35 -13.63 -0.63 -12.20
CA THR A 35 -14.76 -1.40 -12.73
C THR A 35 -15.38 -0.71 -13.95
N LEU A 36 -15.63 0.61 -13.88
CA LEU A 36 -16.24 1.35 -14.98
C LEU A 36 -15.35 1.36 -16.23
N SER A 37 -14.03 1.55 -16.08
CA SER A 37 -13.11 1.49 -17.22
C SER A 37 -13.06 0.10 -17.86
N SER A 38 -13.13 -0.97 -17.08
CA SER A 38 -13.19 -2.34 -17.62
C SER A 38 -14.50 -2.57 -18.40
N ILE A 39 -15.64 -2.16 -17.85
CA ILE A 39 -16.96 -2.29 -18.51
C ILE A 39 -16.97 -1.46 -19.81
N PHE A 40 -16.47 -0.23 -19.77
CA PHE A 40 -16.41 0.63 -20.93
C PHE A 40 -15.51 0.06 -22.03
N GLY A 41 -14.37 -0.54 -21.64
CA GLY A 41 -13.50 -1.26 -22.59
C GLY A 41 -14.23 -2.42 -23.28
N VAL A 42 -14.98 -3.23 -22.53
CA VAL A 42 -15.81 -4.32 -23.11
C VAL A 42 -16.89 -3.78 -24.04
N ALA A 43 -17.55 -2.69 -23.67
CA ALA A 43 -18.58 -2.06 -24.51
C ALA A 43 -17.99 -1.57 -25.85
N LEU A 44 -16.79 -0.98 -25.85
CA LEU A 44 -16.10 -0.60 -27.10
C LEU A 44 -15.73 -1.78 -27.96
N LEU A 45 -15.28 -2.91 -27.36
CA LEU A 45 -15.02 -4.14 -28.10
C LEU A 45 -16.28 -4.71 -28.72
N GLY A 46 -17.42 -4.67 -28.02
CA GLY A 46 -18.72 -5.06 -28.56
C GLY A 46 -19.17 -4.15 -29.71
N ALA A 47 -18.96 -2.83 -29.59
CA ALA A 47 -19.25 -1.87 -30.67
C ALA A 47 -18.36 -2.12 -31.89
N ALA A 48 -17.08 -2.44 -31.70
CA ALA A 48 -16.19 -2.80 -32.82
C ALA A 48 -16.68 -4.02 -33.57
N PHE A 49 -17.08 -5.07 -32.84
CA PHE A 49 -17.64 -6.27 -33.44
C PHE A 49 -18.94 -6.00 -34.23
N TRP A 50 -19.84 -5.19 -33.66
CA TRP A 50 -21.09 -4.81 -34.30
C TRP A 50 -20.84 -4.01 -35.59
N LEU A 51 -19.94 -3.01 -35.59
CA LEU A 51 -19.56 -2.23 -36.75
C LEU A 51 -18.96 -3.09 -37.87
N ALA A 52 -18.08 -4.03 -37.50
CA ALA A 52 -17.45 -4.94 -38.47
C ALA A 52 -18.49 -5.83 -39.18
N SER A 53 -19.54 -6.25 -38.44
CA SER A 53 -20.58 -7.16 -38.96
C SER A 53 -21.68 -6.42 -39.76
N ALA A 54 -22.00 -5.17 -39.38
CA ALA A 54 -23.14 -4.46 -39.93
C ALA A 54 -22.85 -3.60 -41.21
N ALA A 55 -21.61 -3.12 -41.35
CA ALA A 55 -21.28 -2.08 -42.34
C ALA A 55 -20.41 -2.57 -43.53
N GLY A 56 -20.32 -3.86 -43.80
CA GLY A 56 -19.55 -4.43 -44.92
C GLY A 56 -18.06 -4.08 -44.87
N GLN A 57 -17.40 -3.97 -46.07
CA GLN A 57 -15.96 -3.73 -46.15
C GLN A 57 -15.51 -2.39 -45.53
N SER A 58 -16.30 -1.32 -45.70
CA SER A 58 -16.00 -0.02 -45.07
C SER A 58 -16.14 -0.03 -43.56
N GLY A 59 -17.05 -0.87 -42.99
CA GLY A 59 -17.25 -1.03 -41.59
C GLY A 59 -16.07 -1.70 -40.87
N ILE A 60 -15.38 -2.57 -41.56
CA ILE A 60 -14.18 -3.24 -41.01
C ILE A 60 -13.09 -2.21 -40.65
N LEU A 61 -12.82 -1.26 -41.56
CA LEU A 61 -11.82 -0.21 -41.32
C LEU A 61 -12.19 0.69 -40.11
N ILE A 62 -13.47 1.10 -40.06
CA ILE A 62 -13.97 1.96 -38.98
C ILE A 62 -13.95 1.19 -37.63
N ALA A 63 -14.20 -0.12 -37.65
CA ALA A 63 -14.20 -0.95 -36.44
C ALA A 63 -12.84 -1.05 -35.75
N TYR A 64 -11.71 -0.81 -36.43
CA TYR A 64 -10.37 -0.82 -35.79
C TYR A 64 -10.23 0.27 -34.73
N ILE A 65 -10.89 1.42 -34.85
CA ILE A 65 -10.78 2.50 -33.86
C ILE A 65 -11.33 2.05 -32.49
N PRO A 66 -12.61 1.62 -32.36
CA PRO A 66 -13.11 1.15 -31.08
C PRO A 66 -12.45 -0.16 -30.62
N LEU A 67 -11.95 -1.00 -31.55
CA LEU A 67 -11.21 -2.21 -31.20
C LEU A 67 -9.91 -1.88 -30.44
N LEU A 68 -9.07 -1.00 -30.99
CA LEU A 68 -7.80 -0.60 -30.38
C LEU A 68 -8.04 0.15 -29.07
N ALA A 69 -8.95 1.15 -29.09
CA ALA A 69 -9.30 1.92 -27.89
C ALA A 69 -9.87 1.00 -26.80
N GLY A 70 -10.80 0.11 -27.16
CA GLY A 70 -11.43 -0.84 -26.24
C GLY A 70 -10.42 -1.80 -25.62
N THR A 71 -9.48 -2.33 -26.42
CA THR A 71 -8.41 -3.21 -25.94
C THR A 71 -7.52 -2.50 -24.92
N ILE A 72 -7.08 -1.28 -25.21
CA ILE A 72 -6.22 -0.50 -24.30
C ILE A 72 -6.98 -0.19 -23.01
N ILE A 73 -8.19 0.37 -23.10
CA ILE A 73 -9.00 0.75 -21.94
C ILE A 73 -9.36 -0.48 -21.09
N PHE A 74 -9.74 -1.60 -21.71
CA PHE A 74 -10.02 -2.84 -21.02
C PHE A 74 -8.79 -3.35 -20.27
N HIS A 75 -7.63 -3.39 -20.93
CA HIS A 75 -6.39 -3.85 -20.32
C HIS A 75 -5.98 -2.99 -19.11
N LEU A 76 -6.03 -1.66 -19.25
CA LEU A 76 -5.74 -0.74 -18.13
C LEU A 76 -6.78 -0.88 -17.01
N GLY A 77 -8.06 -1.03 -17.36
CA GLY A 77 -9.13 -1.29 -16.39
C GLY A 77 -8.89 -2.57 -15.61
N MET A 78 -8.56 -3.67 -16.28
CA MET A 78 -8.28 -4.95 -15.62
C MET A 78 -7.06 -4.91 -14.70
N GLN A 79 -6.01 -4.18 -15.06
CA GLN A 79 -4.87 -3.95 -14.16
C GLN A 79 -5.29 -3.21 -12.89
N GLN A 80 -6.15 -2.19 -13.02
CA GLN A 80 -6.69 -1.45 -11.87
C GLN A 80 -7.63 -2.34 -11.03
N VAL A 81 -8.47 -3.17 -11.65
CA VAL A 81 -9.29 -4.16 -10.94
C VAL A 81 -8.41 -5.11 -10.13
N GLY A 82 -7.32 -5.62 -10.74
CA GLY A 82 -6.35 -6.48 -10.06
C GLY A 82 -5.68 -5.79 -8.86
N LYS A 83 -5.48 -4.47 -8.89
CA LYS A 83 -4.92 -3.71 -7.76
C LYS A 83 -5.96 -3.46 -6.65
N TRP A 84 -7.19 -3.04 -7.00
CA TRP A 84 -8.14 -2.48 -6.05
C TRP A 84 -9.23 -3.43 -5.58
N ASN A 85 -9.60 -4.45 -6.37
CA ASN A 85 -10.71 -5.35 -6.05
C ASN A 85 -10.24 -6.69 -5.45
N ARG A 86 -8.93 -6.93 -5.36
CA ARG A 86 -8.42 -8.15 -4.71
C ARG A 86 -8.71 -8.16 -3.21
N ALA A 87 -8.91 -9.35 -2.64
CA ALA A 87 -9.19 -9.53 -1.22
C ALA A 87 -8.03 -9.04 -0.33
N GLN A 88 -6.79 -9.37 -0.72
CA GLN A 88 -5.58 -8.96 -0.01
C GLN A 88 -4.90 -7.81 -0.77
N ARG A 89 -5.34 -6.58 -0.50
CA ARG A 89 -4.67 -5.38 -1.00
C ARG A 89 -3.41 -5.10 -0.18
N ASN A 90 -2.49 -4.31 -0.74
CA ASN A 90 -1.23 -3.97 -0.09
C ASN A 90 -1.41 -3.31 1.28
N ASP A 91 -2.41 -2.44 1.43
CA ASP A 91 -2.75 -1.81 2.71
C ASP A 91 -3.15 -2.84 3.79
N VAL A 92 -3.92 -3.86 3.42
CA VAL A 92 -4.31 -4.94 4.35
C VAL A 92 -3.13 -5.85 4.70
N ILE A 93 -2.26 -6.14 3.72
CA ILE A 93 -1.05 -6.93 3.97
C ILE A 93 -0.11 -6.17 4.93
N LEU A 94 0.09 -4.87 4.71
CA LEU A 94 0.91 -4.04 5.62
C LEU A 94 0.34 -3.99 7.04
N ASP A 95 -0.98 -3.87 7.19
CA ASP A 95 -1.63 -3.92 8.51
C ASP A 95 -1.29 -5.22 9.24
N MET A 96 -1.36 -6.36 8.54
CA MET A 96 -1.06 -7.66 9.13
C MET A 96 0.41 -7.82 9.51
N LEU A 97 1.32 -7.33 8.65
CA LEU A 97 2.77 -7.43 8.89
C LEU A 97 3.23 -6.54 10.05
N LEU A 98 2.61 -5.36 10.21
CA LEU A 98 3.05 -4.34 11.15
C LEU A 98 2.19 -4.23 12.43
N LYS A 99 1.12 -5.01 12.56
CA LYS A 99 0.15 -4.94 13.68
C LYS A 99 0.77 -4.95 15.07
N ASP A 100 1.89 -5.65 15.24
CA ASP A 100 2.55 -5.84 16.55
C ASP A 100 3.62 -4.78 16.86
N LEU A 101 3.71 -3.69 16.08
CA LEU A 101 4.66 -2.59 16.37
C LEU A 101 4.27 -1.76 17.60
N GLY A 102 3.01 -1.88 18.08
CA GLY A 102 2.53 -1.18 19.26
C GLY A 102 1.96 0.22 18.96
N ASP A 103 1.45 0.88 20.00
CA ASP A 103 0.70 2.15 19.93
C ASP A 103 1.55 3.40 19.63
N ARG A 104 2.88 3.25 19.71
CA ARG A 104 3.82 4.33 19.37
C ARG A 104 3.95 4.55 17.86
N TYR A 105 3.38 3.65 17.06
CA TYR A 105 3.40 3.66 15.60
C TYR A 105 2.00 3.95 15.06
N ALA A 106 1.94 4.72 13.99
CA ALA A 106 0.70 5.00 13.28
C ALA A 106 0.90 4.84 11.77
N LEU A 107 0.14 3.95 11.16
CA LEU A 107 0.17 3.68 9.73
C LEU A 107 -0.96 4.44 9.03
N VAL A 108 -0.60 5.30 8.09
CA VAL A 108 -1.56 6.10 7.32
C VAL A 108 -1.55 5.63 5.87
N HIS A 109 -2.71 5.20 5.39
CA HIS A 109 -2.89 4.74 4.03
C HIS A 109 -3.63 5.77 3.19
N TYR A 110 -3.06 6.07 2.02
CA TYR A 110 -3.62 6.97 1.01
C TYR A 110 -3.76 8.41 1.50
N ALA A 111 -2.71 8.92 2.17
CA ALA A 111 -2.64 10.31 2.57
C ALA A 111 -2.60 11.23 1.35
N LYS A 112 -3.59 12.11 1.21
CA LYS A 112 -3.64 13.09 0.14
C LYS A 112 -2.87 14.33 0.56
N LEU A 113 -1.74 14.59 -0.10
CA LEU A 113 -0.85 15.72 0.15
C LEU A 113 -0.79 16.60 -1.10
N GLY A 114 -1.59 17.66 -1.12
CA GLY A 114 -1.73 18.52 -2.28
C GLY A 114 -2.22 17.76 -3.52
N LYS A 115 -1.40 17.66 -4.55
CA LYS A 115 -1.71 16.94 -5.81
C LYS A 115 -1.34 15.46 -5.76
N ARG A 116 -0.54 15.03 -4.78
CA ARG A 116 -0.06 13.66 -4.66
C ARG A 116 -0.83 12.88 -3.58
N THR A 117 -0.97 11.59 -3.80
CA THR A 117 -1.47 10.66 -2.78
C THR A 117 -0.36 9.69 -2.43
N VAL A 118 0.15 9.78 -1.21
CA VAL A 118 1.13 8.85 -0.66
C VAL A 118 0.39 7.59 -0.24
N GLU A 119 0.76 6.44 -0.82
CA GLU A 119 0.00 5.20 -0.60
C GLU A 119 0.15 4.69 0.84
N HIS A 120 1.35 4.73 1.40
CA HIS A 120 1.62 4.22 2.75
C HIS A 120 2.70 5.05 3.44
N SER A 121 2.37 5.61 4.59
CA SER A 121 3.31 6.33 5.44
C SER A 121 3.19 5.85 6.88
N LEU A 122 4.32 5.57 7.52
CA LEU A 122 4.43 5.14 8.91
C LEU A 122 4.98 6.28 9.75
N VAL A 123 4.18 6.79 10.67
CA VAL A 123 4.64 7.71 11.71
C VAL A 123 5.18 6.88 12.87
N TYR A 124 6.45 7.07 13.21
CA TYR A 124 7.13 6.30 14.25
C TYR A 124 7.89 7.25 15.20
N PRO A 125 8.43 6.77 16.33
CA PRO A 125 9.13 7.64 17.27
C PRO A 125 10.29 8.44 16.68
N GLY A 126 10.93 7.93 15.63
CA GLY A 126 12.03 8.61 14.94
C GLY A 126 11.63 9.63 13.88
N GLY A 127 10.40 9.62 13.36
CA GLY A 127 9.98 10.49 12.25
C GLY A 127 8.84 9.92 11.44
N VAL A 128 8.91 10.12 10.12
CA VAL A 128 7.94 9.57 9.15
C VAL A 128 8.69 8.76 8.11
N LEU A 129 8.21 7.54 7.85
CA LEU A 129 8.76 6.64 6.86
C LEU A 129 7.73 6.38 5.76
N VAL A 130 8.07 6.69 4.51
CA VAL A 130 7.31 6.26 3.33
C VAL A 130 7.57 4.78 3.08
N ILE A 131 6.52 4.00 2.85
CA ILE A 131 6.65 2.60 2.46
C ILE A 131 6.16 2.44 1.02
N VAL A 132 7.09 2.41 0.07
CA VAL A 132 6.79 2.19 -1.34
C VAL A 132 6.60 0.69 -1.58
N VAL A 133 5.36 0.29 -1.79
CA VAL A 133 5.02 -1.13 -1.90
C VAL A 133 4.98 -1.60 -3.34
N ARG A 134 5.56 -2.79 -3.58
CA ARG A 134 5.42 -3.56 -4.81
C ARG A 134 4.99 -4.99 -4.48
N ASP A 135 3.97 -5.47 -5.19
CA ASP A 135 3.47 -6.84 -5.02
C ASP A 135 3.51 -7.54 -6.38
N LEU A 136 4.67 -8.09 -6.69
CA LEU A 136 4.89 -8.84 -7.92
C LEU A 136 5.71 -10.09 -7.64
N PRO A 137 5.33 -11.23 -8.22
CA PRO A 137 6.11 -12.47 -8.13
C PRO A 137 7.30 -12.43 -9.10
N GLY A 138 8.30 -13.26 -8.82
CA GLY A 138 9.46 -13.46 -9.70
C GLY A 138 10.67 -12.61 -9.33
N GLY A 139 11.67 -12.58 -10.19
CA GLY A 139 12.91 -11.86 -9.95
C GLY A 139 12.78 -10.36 -10.20
N VAL A 140 13.40 -9.57 -9.31
CA VAL A 140 13.57 -8.13 -9.44
C VAL A 140 15.02 -7.80 -9.19
N ALA A 141 15.65 -7.09 -10.13
CA ALA A 141 16.98 -6.54 -9.95
C ALA A 141 16.94 -5.02 -9.88
N TYR A 142 17.84 -4.48 -9.07
CA TYR A 142 18.25 -3.09 -9.11
C TYR A 142 19.76 -3.03 -9.30
N GLN A 143 20.20 -2.43 -10.39
CA GLN A 143 21.59 -2.27 -10.74
C GLN A 143 21.76 -1.01 -11.59
N ASP A 144 22.83 -0.27 -11.38
CA ASP A 144 23.16 0.97 -12.12
C ASP A 144 21.98 1.97 -12.17
N GLY A 145 21.29 2.16 -11.06
CA GLY A 145 20.13 3.08 -10.96
C GLY A 145 18.88 2.59 -11.69
N ARG A 146 18.79 1.33 -12.10
CA ARG A 146 17.68 0.82 -12.92
C ARG A 146 17.01 -0.41 -12.32
N TRP A 147 15.70 -0.36 -12.26
CA TRP A 147 14.86 -1.48 -11.88
C TRP A 147 14.52 -2.37 -13.08
N ARG A 148 14.67 -3.67 -12.92
CA ARG A 148 14.39 -4.66 -13.97
C ARG A 148 13.68 -5.87 -13.39
N LYS A 149 12.76 -6.47 -14.15
CA LYS A 149 12.20 -7.80 -13.85
C LYS A 149 13.11 -8.86 -14.45
N ILE A 150 13.43 -9.91 -13.68
CA ILE A 150 14.26 -11.03 -14.09
C ILE A 150 13.39 -12.28 -14.27
N GLY A 151 13.74 -13.14 -15.23
CA GLY A 151 13.15 -14.47 -15.37
C GLY A 151 11.73 -14.53 -15.94
N GLN A 152 11.22 -13.44 -16.50
CA GLN A 152 9.97 -13.45 -17.25
C GLN A 152 10.25 -13.63 -18.74
N GLY A 153 10.25 -14.88 -19.23
CA GLY A 153 10.43 -15.21 -20.64
C GLY A 153 9.40 -14.55 -21.58
N ILE A 154 8.83 -15.30 -22.51
CA ILE A 154 7.86 -14.83 -23.53
C ILE A 154 6.63 -14.08 -22.96
N THR A 155 6.20 -14.36 -21.74
CA THR A 155 5.09 -13.66 -21.04
C THR A 155 5.31 -12.15 -20.91
N ARG A 156 6.56 -11.67 -21.01
CA ARG A 156 6.90 -10.25 -21.03
C ARG A 156 6.34 -9.53 -22.26
N PHE A 157 6.29 -10.21 -23.40
CA PHE A 157 5.83 -9.64 -24.67
C PHE A 157 4.30 -9.50 -24.74
N PHE A 158 3.56 -10.41 -24.11
CA PHE A 158 2.11 -10.41 -24.19
C PHE A 158 1.41 -9.49 -23.16
N GLY A 159 2.15 -8.70 -22.36
CA GLY A 159 1.56 -7.75 -21.42
C GLY A 159 0.67 -8.37 -20.33
N MET A 160 0.48 -9.69 -20.37
CA MET A 160 -0.32 -10.47 -19.40
C MET A 160 0.46 -10.70 -18.09
N GLY A 161 1.62 -10.12 -17.97
CA GLY A 161 2.62 -10.40 -16.95
C GLY A 161 2.42 -9.68 -15.61
N GLY A 162 1.22 -9.65 -15.08
CA GLY A 162 1.04 -9.32 -13.66
C GLY A 162 1.38 -7.87 -13.27
N ALA A 163 1.60 -7.66 -11.97
CA ALA A 163 1.78 -6.35 -11.36
C ALA A 163 2.93 -5.53 -11.99
N PHE A 164 2.69 -4.24 -12.13
CA PHE A 164 3.64 -3.29 -12.70
C PHE A 164 4.77 -2.97 -11.71
N LEU A 165 6.03 -3.07 -12.15
CA LEU A 165 7.19 -2.72 -11.33
C LEU A 165 7.35 -1.19 -11.22
N GLY A 166 7.26 -0.49 -12.37
CA GLY A 166 7.52 0.95 -12.43
C GLY A 166 8.96 1.32 -12.05
N ASN A 167 9.10 2.50 -11.50
CA ASN A 167 10.34 2.96 -10.89
C ASN A 167 10.10 3.25 -9.39
N PRO A 168 10.33 2.27 -8.50
CA PRO A 168 10.11 2.45 -7.07
C PRO A 168 10.94 3.57 -6.43
N THR A 169 12.17 3.82 -6.91
CA THR A 169 13.02 4.93 -6.43
C THR A 169 12.37 6.28 -6.71
N SER A 170 11.96 6.52 -7.96
CA SER A 170 11.30 7.76 -8.35
C SER A 170 9.96 7.97 -7.62
N ASP A 171 9.24 6.88 -7.32
CA ASP A 171 8.02 6.98 -6.50
C ASP A 171 8.35 7.35 -5.05
N ALA A 172 9.45 6.80 -4.48
CA ALA A 172 9.93 7.15 -3.15
C ALA A 172 10.33 8.63 -3.07
N ASP A 173 11.14 9.12 -4.03
CA ASP A 173 11.54 10.52 -4.10
C ASP A 173 10.34 11.46 -4.08
N ALA A 174 9.37 11.18 -4.93
CA ALA A 174 8.20 12.04 -5.07
C ALA A 174 7.25 11.94 -3.85
N ASP A 175 7.17 10.79 -3.16
CA ASP A 175 6.39 10.64 -1.94
C ASP A 175 7.08 11.31 -0.75
N VAL A 176 8.40 11.19 -0.64
CA VAL A 176 9.22 11.87 0.37
C VAL A 176 9.13 13.40 0.20
N ALA A 177 9.25 13.89 -1.04
CA ALA A 177 9.11 15.32 -1.32
C ALA A 177 7.74 15.85 -0.88
N ALA A 178 6.65 15.15 -1.25
CA ALA A 178 5.30 15.54 -0.87
C ALA A 178 5.07 15.53 0.65
N LEU A 179 5.70 14.58 1.37
CA LEU A 179 5.66 14.55 2.83
C LEU A 179 6.45 15.69 3.45
N ASN A 180 7.65 15.96 2.96
CA ASN A 180 8.49 17.06 3.47
C ASN A 180 7.80 18.41 3.26
N ASP A 181 7.15 18.62 2.11
CA ASP A 181 6.34 19.81 1.85
C ASP A 181 5.18 19.95 2.85
N ALA A 182 4.44 18.86 3.08
CA ALA A 182 3.32 18.87 4.02
C ALA A 182 3.74 19.03 5.49
N LEU A 183 4.97 18.64 5.82
CA LEU A 183 5.53 18.73 7.16
C LEU A 183 6.45 19.94 7.35
N SER A 184 6.57 20.83 6.35
CA SER A 184 7.46 22.01 6.38
C SER A 184 7.15 22.99 7.51
N GLU A 185 5.88 23.04 7.95
CA GLU A 185 5.42 23.92 9.03
C GLU A 185 5.71 23.37 10.44
N PHE A 186 6.19 22.12 10.55
CA PHE A 186 6.49 21.53 11.84
C PHE A 186 7.91 21.92 12.30
N ASP A 187 7.99 22.55 13.47
CA ASP A 187 9.27 22.82 14.15
C ASP A 187 9.98 21.50 14.49
N GLY A 188 11.20 21.35 14.00
CA GLY A 188 11.98 20.13 14.19
C GLY A 188 12.00 19.27 12.92
N LYS A 189 12.46 19.88 11.81
CA LYS A 189 12.68 19.26 10.49
C LYS A 189 13.25 17.85 10.59
N LYS A 190 12.38 16.85 10.69
CA LYS A 190 12.76 15.49 10.40
C LYS A 190 12.34 15.22 8.97
N ASN A 191 13.35 15.10 8.12
CA ASN A 191 13.13 14.68 6.75
C ASN A 191 12.40 13.32 6.80
N ALA A 192 11.35 13.21 6.00
CA ALA A 192 10.77 11.92 5.75
C ALA A 192 11.81 11.04 5.05
N ASP A 193 11.84 9.78 5.38
CA ASP A 193 12.67 8.76 4.74
C ASP A 193 11.78 7.76 4.01
N ALA A 194 12.36 6.87 3.21
CA ALA A 194 11.60 5.87 2.47
C ALA A 194 12.22 4.48 2.57
N VAL A 195 11.37 3.46 2.43
CA VAL A 195 11.74 2.06 2.23
C VAL A 195 10.93 1.47 1.10
N ILE A 196 11.57 0.68 0.26
CA ILE A 196 10.92 -0.04 -0.85
C ILE A 196 10.66 -1.47 -0.39
N ALA A 197 9.38 -1.85 -0.30
CA ALA A 197 8.96 -3.13 0.22
C ALA A 197 8.29 -4.00 -0.87
N PHE A 198 8.82 -5.19 -1.10
CA PHE A 198 8.25 -6.19 -1.99
C PHE A 198 7.45 -7.20 -1.18
N LEU A 199 6.11 -7.13 -1.24
CA LEU A 199 5.24 -7.92 -0.36
C LEU A 199 4.95 -9.34 -0.87
N ASN A 200 5.24 -9.65 -2.13
CA ASN A 200 4.99 -10.98 -2.65
C ASN A 200 5.99 -12.00 -2.07
N PRO A 201 5.53 -13.08 -1.43
CA PRO A 201 6.43 -14.06 -0.82
C PRO A 201 7.29 -14.83 -1.84
N ARG A 202 6.92 -14.80 -3.12
CA ARG A 202 7.68 -15.43 -4.20
C ARG A 202 8.64 -14.48 -4.92
N VAL A 203 8.86 -13.29 -4.38
CA VAL A 203 9.82 -12.34 -4.96
C VAL A 203 11.25 -12.81 -4.68
N LYS A 204 12.12 -12.69 -5.68
CA LYS A 204 13.56 -12.83 -5.53
C LYS A 204 14.22 -11.50 -5.83
N LEU A 205 14.97 -10.97 -4.88
CA LEU A 205 15.57 -9.65 -4.96
C LEU A 205 17.09 -9.79 -5.23
N GLU A 206 17.55 -9.13 -6.29
CA GLU A 206 18.96 -8.98 -6.63
C GLU A 206 19.27 -7.48 -6.66
N ILE A 207 19.66 -6.94 -5.50
CA ILE A 207 19.77 -5.51 -5.28
C ILE A 207 21.23 -5.14 -5.05
N SER A 208 21.74 -4.20 -5.84
CA SER A 208 23.07 -3.64 -5.72
C SER A 208 23.00 -2.14 -5.52
N GLU A 209 23.53 -1.65 -4.40
CA GLU A 209 23.67 -0.23 -4.04
C GLU A 209 22.41 0.62 -4.29
N PRO A 210 21.28 0.30 -3.63
CA PRO A 210 20.04 1.03 -3.83
C PRO A 210 20.05 2.38 -3.10
N ASP A 211 19.43 3.41 -3.71
CA ASP A 211 19.28 4.74 -3.10
C ASP A 211 18.45 4.72 -1.82
N TYR A 212 17.49 3.81 -1.72
CA TYR A 212 16.67 3.55 -0.55
C TYR A 212 16.79 2.11 -0.10
N PRO A 213 16.66 1.83 1.21
CA PRO A 213 16.59 0.47 1.71
C PRO A 213 15.52 -0.35 1.00
N VAL A 214 15.87 -1.56 0.59
CA VAL A 214 14.96 -2.49 -0.11
C VAL A 214 14.77 -3.73 0.75
N THR A 215 13.51 -4.13 0.93
CA THR A 215 13.19 -5.29 1.76
C THR A 215 12.06 -6.13 1.13
N ASN A 216 11.95 -7.37 1.55
CA ASN A 216 10.74 -8.19 1.33
C ASN A 216 9.75 -8.01 2.50
N GLY A 217 8.58 -8.64 2.41
CA GLY A 217 7.55 -8.55 3.44
C GLY A 217 8.05 -8.97 4.83
N ASP A 218 8.82 -10.05 4.91
CA ASP A 218 9.33 -10.59 6.18
C ASP A 218 10.40 -9.70 6.81
N GLY A 219 11.21 -9.04 5.99
CA GLY A 219 12.26 -8.12 6.42
C GLY A 219 11.77 -6.72 6.81
N LEU A 220 10.54 -6.35 6.46
CA LEU A 220 10.04 -4.98 6.69
C LEU A 220 9.91 -4.63 8.17
N LYS A 221 9.31 -5.49 8.98
CA LYS A 221 9.16 -5.26 10.43
C LYS A 221 10.49 -5.22 11.17
N PRO A 222 11.44 -6.17 10.95
CA PRO A 222 12.80 -6.08 11.48
C PRO A 222 13.52 -4.78 11.08
N TYR A 223 13.41 -4.37 9.81
CA TYR A 223 13.98 -3.11 9.34
C TYR A 223 13.42 -1.91 10.12
N ILE A 224 12.11 -1.79 10.26
CA ILE A 224 11.48 -0.69 11.01
C ILE A 224 11.94 -0.70 12.48
N ALA A 225 12.07 -1.88 13.09
CA ALA A 225 12.55 -2.02 14.46
C ALA A 225 14.03 -1.63 14.63
N SER A 226 14.84 -1.76 13.57
CA SER A 226 16.26 -1.38 13.58
C SER A 226 16.52 0.10 13.33
N LEU A 227 15.49 0.88 12.94
CA LEU A 227 15.64 2.32 12.71
C LEU A 227 16.13 3.02 13.96
N GLN A 228 17.31 3.62 13.86
CA GLN A 228 17.90 4.36 14.98
C GLN A 228 17.08 5.63 15.26
N LEU A 229 16.77 5.85 16.53
CA LEU A 229 16.10 7.05 16.99
C LEU A 229 17.15 8.13 17.25
N VAL A 230 17.45 8.97 16.25
CA VAL A 230 18.35 10.13 16.41
C VAL A 230 17.78 11.11 17.43
N SER A 231 16.48 11.30 17.45
CA SER A 231 15.75 12.01 18.50
C SER A 231 14.32 11.46 18.55
N GLU A 232 13.79 11.24 19.75
CA GLU A 232 12.43 10.74 19.90
C GLU A 232 11.41 11.86 19.78
N LEU A 233 10.48 11.73 18.83
CA LEU A 233 9.33 12.63 18.72
C LEU A 233 8.40 12.46 19.91
N ARG A 234 7.98 13.56 20.52
CA ARG A 234 6.95 13.55 21.56
C ARG A 234 5.65 12.96 21.01
N THR A 235 4.86 12.37 21.87
CA THR A 235 3.55 11.80 21.48
C THR A 235 2.62 12.86 20.86
N SER A 236 2.66 14.09 21.37
CA SER A 236 1.91 15.24 20.82
C SER A 236 2.32 15.55 19.38
N ASP A 237 3.62 15.52 19.09
CA ASP A 237 4.15 15.86 17.77
C ASP A 237 3.82 14.77 16.76
N ARG A 238 3.92 13.49 17.17
CA ARG A 238 3.46 12.36 16.34
C ARG A 238 1.98 12.47 16.01
N GLN A 239 1.14 12.83 16.99
CA GLN A 239 -0.30 13.01 16.74
C GLN A 239 -0.56 14.16 15.78
N ARG A 240 0.11 15.31 15.94
CA ARG A 240 0.01 16.45 15.03
C ARG A 240 0.43 16.07 13.59
N ILE A 241 1.48 15.28 13.43
CA ILE A 241 1.90 14.74 12.12
C ILE A 241 0.79 13.87 11.52
N VAL A 242 0.24 12.94 12.29
CA VAL A 242 -0.89 12.11 11.83
C VAL A 242 -2.07 12.98 11.42
N ASP A 243 -2.44 13.97 12.23
CA ASP A 243 -3.56 14.87 11.94
C ASP A 243 -3.34 15.64 10.63
N ALA A 244 -2.11 16.11 10.36
CA ALA A 244 -1.76 16.76 9.11
C ALA A 244 -1.88 15.80 7.90
N LEU A 245 -1.48 14.53 8.05
CA LEU A 245 -1.57 13.53 6.99
C LEU A 245 -3.03 13.13 6.66
N ILE A 246 -3.93 13.18 7.64
CA ILE A 246 -5.34 12.80 7.45
C ILE A 246 -6.25 13.99 7.13
N GLN A 247 -5.75 15.21 7.15
CA GLN A 247 -6.54 16.44 7.01
C GLN A 247 -7.36 16.51 5.72
N GLN A 248 -6.83 16.00 4.60
CA GLN A 248 -7.43 16.13 3.26
C GLN A 248 -8.21 14.89 2.78
N GLY A 249 -8.56 13.96 3.67
CA GLY A 249 -9.24 12.71 3.29
C GLY A 249 -10.40 12.33 4.23
N THR A 250 -11.16 11.31 3.83
CA THR A 250 -12.20 10.71 4.67
C THR A 250 -11.64 9.47 5.34
N PHE A 251 -10.93 9.68 6.44
CA PHE A 251 -10.25 8.60 7.14
C PHE A 251 -11.18 7.91 8.15
N GLN A 252 -11.14 6.58 8.17
CA GLN A 252 -11.68 5.83 9.30
C GLN A 252 -10.66 5.89 10.43
N VAL A 253 -11.09 6.43 11.57
CA VAL A 253 -10.32 6.37 12.81
C VAL A 253 -10.34 4.93 13.32
N PRO A 254 -9.22 4.37 13.81
CA PRO A 254 -9.20 3.05 14.40
C PRO A 254 -10.27 2.96 15.49
N GLN A 255 -11.26 2.11 15.31
CA GLN A 255 -12.15 1.77 16.42
C GLN A 255 -11.30 1.03 17.46
N ALA A 256 -11.28 1.56 18.69
CA ALA A 256 -10.71 0.84 19.81
C ALA A 256 -11.30 -0.57 19.82
N ALA A 257 -10.43 -1.61 19.88
CA ALA A 257 -10.89 -2.99 19.92
C ALA A 257 -12.03 -3.13 20.95
N PRO A 258 -13.14 -3.78 20.61
CA PRO A 258 -14.27 -3.91 21.52
C PRO A 258 -13.76 -4.53 22.83
N LYS A 259 -13.99 -3.86 23.96
CA LYS A 259 -13.62 -4.37 25.27
C LYS A 259 -14.10 -5.82 25.38
N PRO A 260 -13.24 -6.77 25.76
CA PRO A 260 -13.64 -8.16 25.92
C PRO A 260 -14.86 -8.21 26.87
N ARG A 261 -15.94 -8.81 26.41
CA ARG A 261 -17.14 -8.98 27.24
C ARG A 261 -16.73 -9.76 28.49
N PRO A 262 -17.09 -9.29 29.70
CA PRO A 262 -16.80 -10.03 30.91
C PRO A 262 -17.40 -11.43 30.80
N VAL A 263 -16.57 -12.44 30.88
CA VAL A 263 -17.01 -13.84 30.91
C VAL A 263 -17.82 -14.02 32.19
N LYS A 264 -19.13 -14.14 32.09
CA LYS A 264 -19.97 -14.51 33.21
C LYS A 264 -19.53 -15.90 33.67
N ARG A 265 -18.77 -15.97 34.79
CA ARG A 265 -18.53 -17.23 35.47
C ARG A 265 -19.89 -17.82 35.85
N ARG A 266 -20.28 -18.93 35.25
CA ARG A 266 -21.33 -19.77 35.80
C ARG A 266 -20.77 -20.37 37.09
N VAL A 267 -21.31 -19.90 38.20
CA VAL A 267 -21.14 -20.56 39.49
C VAL A 267 -21.97 -21.85 39.42
N ALA A 268 -21.31 -22.98 39.49
CA ALA A 268 -21.96 -24.30 39.64
C ALA A 268 -22.30 -24.51 41.09
#